data_74d54c96340e1e096b97813dc7a45043
#
_entry.id   74d54c96340e1e096b97813dc7a45043
#
_cell.length_a   1.000
_cell.length_b   1.000
_cell.length_c   1.000
_cell.angle_alpha   90.00
_cell.angle_beta   90.00
_cell.angle_gamma   90.00
#
_symmetry.space_group_name_H-M   'P 1'
#
loop_
_entity.id
_entity.type
_entity.pdbx_description
1 polymer ?
#
loop_
_entity_poly.entity_id
_entity_poly.type
_entity_poly.pdbx_seq_one_letter_code
_entity_poly.pdbx_strand_id
1 'polypeptide(L)'
;AIGHYQIGSIAVRVLSFTPIPIDDAFWIERIRIAYELRKTLRLAGVENNNTFRLIHGEGDNLPGLVIDMYAHTAVMQAHSVGMHYARHQIAEALKAVLGDTLQNIYYKSEATLPYKANLGSEDGYLFGGEVEDIAIENGLKFCVDWQKGQKTGFFVDQRENRSLLEHYAKDRSVLNMFCYTGGFSFYAMRGGAKVVHSVDSSATVSYTHLRAHETAANL
;
A
#
# COMPACT_ATOMS: atom_id res chain seq x y z
N ALA A 1 24.62 15.65 -8.18
CA ALA A 1 23.51 14.78 -7.75
C ALA A 1 23.96 13.89 -6.59
N ILE A 2 23.04 13.56 -5.73
CA ILE A 2 23.21 12.62 -4.61
C ILE A 2 22.18 11.51 -4.77
N GLY A 3 22.58 10.28 -4.47
CA GLY A 3 21.71 9.12 -4.60
C GLY A 3 22.29 7.86 -3.96
N HIS A 4 21.53 6.79 -4.04
CA HIS A 4 21.94 5.48 -3.55
C HIS A 4 22.62 4.68 -4.66
N TYR A 5 23.78 4.12 -4.34
CA TYR A 5 24.48 3.16 -5.19
C TYR A 5 24.09 1.73 -4.81
N GLN A 6 23.96 0.87 -5.80
CA GLN A 6 23.83 -0.57 -5.62
C GLN A 6 24.43 -1.36 -6.79
N ILE A 7 24.75 -2.61 -6.56
CA ILE A 7 25.17 -3.54 -7.61
C ILE A 7 23.91 -4.00 -8.39
N GLY A 8 23.89 -3.84 -9.70
CA GLY A 8 22.77 -4.29 -10.54
C GLY A 8 22.64 -3.49 -11.84
N SER A 9 21.51 -3.64 -12.51
CA SER A 9 21.24 -2.97 -13.79
C SER A 9 21.07 -1.45 -13.64
N ILE A 10 20.51 -1.00 -12.52
CA ILE A 10 20.42 0.42 -12.15
C ILE A 10 21.40 0.65 -11.00
N ALA A 11 22.59 1.15 -11.35
CA ALA A 11 23.67 1.30 -10.39
C ALA A 11 23.44 2.48 -9.40
N VAL A 12 22.79 3.55 -9.85
CA VAL A 12 22.52 4.74 -9.03
C VAL A 12 21.05 5.15 -9.14
N ARG A 13 20.43 5.35 -7.99
CA ARG A 13 19.12 5.99 -7.87
C ARG A 13 19.27 7.35 -7.26
N VAL A 14 18.99 8.39 -8.04
CA VAL A 14 19.18 9.80 -7.64
C VAL A 14 18.07 10.21 -6.69
N LEU A 15 18.43 10.75 -5.54
CA LEU A 15 17.53 11.34 -4.53
C LEU A 15 17.43 12.86 -4.67
N SER A 16 18.53 13.49 -5.10
CA SER A 16 18.60 14.94 -5.32
C SER A 16 19.59 15.28 -6.44
N PHE A 17 19.21 16.21 -7.29
CA PHE A 17 20.11 16.80 -8.29
C PHE A 17 20.99 17.92 -7.73
N THR A 18 20.68 18.41 -6.53
CA THR A 18 21.50 19.37 -5.78
C THR A 18 22.26 18.68 -4.66
N PRO A 19 23.47 19.16 -4.28
CA PRO A 19 24.24 18.61 -3.19
C PRO A 19 23.64 19.04 -1.83
N ILE A 20 22.70 18.24 -1.32
CA ILE A 20 22.06 18.43 -0.02
C ILE A 20 22.32 17.21 0.86
N PRO A 21 22.36 17.34 2.19
CA PRO A 21 22.43 16.19 3.08
C PRO A 21 21.18 15.31 2.92
N ILE A 22 21.37 13.99 3.00
CA ILE A 22 20.27 13.02 3.07
C ILE A 22 20.17 12.60 4.54
N ASP A 23 19.61 13.48 5.32
CA ASP A 23 19.39 13.38 6.76
C ASP A 23 17.90 13.20 7.10
N ASP A 24 17.57 13.23 8.39
CA ASP A 24 16.20 13.08 8.86
C ASP A 24 15.28 14.18 8.32
N ALA A 25 15.78 15.42 8.18
CA ALA A 25 15.01 16.53 7.62
C ALA A 25 14.64 16.28 6.14
N PHE A 26 15.55 15.69 5.36
CA PHE A 26 15.29 15.28 3.99
C PHE A 26 14.14 14.28 3.91
N TRP A 27 14.17 13.21 4.74
CA TRP A 27 13.14 12.18 4.73
C TRP A 27 11.78 12.74 5.17
N ILE A 28 11.76 13.56 6.23
CA ILE A 28 10.54 14.24 6.72
C ILE A 28 9.92 15.09 5.61
N GLU A 29 10.71 15.90 4.93
CA GLU A 29 10.21 16.79 3.89
C GLU A 29 9.67 16.03 2.68
N ARG A 30 10.35 14.98 2.22
CA ARG A 30 9.88 14.14 1.10
C ARG A 30 8.55 13.45 1.42
N ILE A 31 8.42 12.89 2.61
CA ILE A 31 7.19 12.24 3.05
C ILE A 31 6.07 13.26 3.23
N ARG A 32 6.37 14.46 3.78
CA ARG A 32 5.39 15.54 3.92
C ARG A 32 4.82 15.97 2.56
N ILE A 33 5.68 16.23 1.58
CA ILE A 33 5.25 16.60 0.21
C ILE A 33 4.33 15.53 -0.37
N ALA A 34 4.71 14.26 -0.26
CA ALA A 34 3.90 13.17 -0.76
C ALA A 34 2.54 13.09 -0.04
N TYR A 35 2.52 13.23 1.28
CA TYR A 35 1.29 13.19 2.08
C TYR A 35 0.35 14.36 1.75
N GLU A 36 0.86 15.58 1.62
CA GLU A 36 0.06 16.75 1.23
C GLU A 36 -0.53 16.59 -0.20
N LEU A 37 0.22 15.97 -1.12
CA LEU A 37 -0.32 15.61 -2.42
C LEU A 37 -1.51 14.64 -2.28
N ARG A 38 -1.42 13.61 -1.43
CA ARG A 38 -2.52 12.64 -1.19
C ARG A 38 -3.75 13.31 -0.56
N LYS A 39 -3.56 14.28 0.32
CA LYS A 39 -4.67 15.10 0.85
C LYS A 39 -5.33 15.93 -0.26
N THR A 40 -4.53 16.60 -1.09
CA THR A 40 -5.03 17.39 -2.24
C THR A 40 -5.85 16.51 -3.20
N LEU A 41 -5.42 15.28 -3.44
CA LEU A 41 -6.12 14.29 -4.25
C LEU A 41 -7.31 13.63 -3.53
N ARG A 42 -7.60 14.00 -2.28
CA ARG A 42 -8.64 13.40 -1.43
C ARG A 42 -8.47 11.89 -1.23
N LEU A 43 -7.24 11.42 -1.21
CA LEU A 43 -6.88 10.03 -0.90
C LEU A 43 -6.60 9.85 0.60
N ALA A 44 -6.16 10.92 1.25
CA ALA A 44 -5.89 10.97 2.69
C ALA A 44 -6.72 12.08 3.36
N GLY A 45 -6.96 11.94 4.66
CA GLY A 45 -7.68 12.96 5.45
C GLY A 45 -9.18 13.06 5.13
N VAL A 46 -9.80 12.02 4.56
CA VAL A 46 -11.22 11.95 4.25
C VAL A 46 -11.86 10.73 4.92
N GLU A 47 -13.10 10.87 5.39
CA GLU A 47 -13.78 9.86 6.19
C GLU A 47 -14.00 8.53 5.45
N ASN A 48 -14.30 8.60 4.16
CA ASN A 48 -14.64 7.43 3.34
C ASN A 48 -13.41 6.74 2.72
N ASN A 49 -12.19 7.15 3.08
CA ASN A 49 -10.96 6.56 2.56
C ASN A 49 -9.78 6.69 3.52
N ASN A 50 -9.21 5.57 3.91
CA ASN A 50 -7.98 5.48 4.69
C ASN A 50 -6.98 4.49 4.07
N THR A 51 -7.22 4.11 2.81
CA THR A 51 -6.44 3.12 2.06
C THR A 51 -5.90 3.76 0.80
N PHE A 52 -4.58 3.97 0.72
CA PHE A 52 -3.95 4.65 -0.41
C PHE A 52 -2.43 4.42 -0.45
N ARG A 53 -1.84 4.61 -1.64
CA ARG A 53 -0.39 4.67 -1.78
C ARG A 53 0.14 6.02 -1.33
N LEU A 54 0.89 6.00 -0.23
CA LEU A 54 1.56 7.21 0.30
C LEU A 54 2.82 7.55 -0.50
N ILE A 55 3.67 6.56 -0.78
CA ILE A 55 4.90 6.74 -1.55
C ILE A 55 4.91 5.81 -2.76
N HIS A 56 5.15 6.39 -3.93
CA HIS A 56 5.23 5.70 -5.21
C HIS A 56 6.59 5.88 -5.89
N GLY A 57 7.65 5.48 -5.21
CA GLY A 57 8.99 5.40 -5.79
C GLY A 57 9.42 6.70 -6.48
N GLU A 58 9.75 6.58 -7.74
CA GLU A 58 10.23 7.67 -8.60
C GLU A 58 9.22 8.81 -8.72
N GLY A 59 7.91 8.52 -8.66
CA GLY A 59 6.85 9.52 -8.74
C GLY A 59 6.83 10.49 -7.57
N ASP A 60 7.36 10.08 -6.41
CA ASP A 60 7.50 10.92 -5.21
C ASP A 60 8.96 11.29 -4.92
N ASN A 61 9.86 11.15 -5.92
CA ASN A 61 11.30 11.40 -5.79
C ASN A 61 11.99 10.57 -4.68
N LEU A 62 11.46 9.37 -4.42
CA LEU A 62 12.00 8.37 -3.50
C LEU A 62 12.19 7.02 -4.21
N PRO A 63 13.08 6.96 -5.24
CA PRO A 63 13.20 5.82 -6.13
C PRO A 63 13.52 4.53 -5.39
N GLY A 64 12.70 3.51 -5.63
CA GLY A 64 12.82 2.21 -4.98
C GLY A 64 12.18 2.13 -3.58
N LEU A 65 11.29 3.06 -3.22
CA LEU A 65 10.48 3.01 -2.00
C LEU A 65 8.99 2.97 -2.37
N VAL A 66 8.25 2.02 -1.82
CA VAL A 66 6.79 1.98 -1.88
C VAL A 66 6.24 1.95 -0.47
N ILE A 67 5.24 2.79 -0.19
CA ILE A 67 4.53 2.76 1.11
C ILE A 67 3.04 2.87 0.83
N ASP A 68 2.29 1.87 1.28
CA ASP A 68 0.83 1.86 1.24
C ASP A 68 0.28 2.01 2.65
N MET A 69 -0.76 2.83 2.78
CA MET A 69 -1.50 3.05 4.03
C MET A 69 -2.75 2.19 4.05
N TYR A 70 -2.96 1.50 5.17
CA TYR A 70 -4.17 0.74 5.51
C TYR A 70 -4.62 1.18 6.90
N ALA A 71 -5.64 2.03 6.97
CA ALA A 71 -6.06 2.67 8.20
C ALA A 71 -4.89 3.34 8.95
N HIS A 72 -4.45 2.80 10.08
CA HIS A 72 -3.36 3.33 10.91
C HIS A 72 -2.01 2.61 10.67
N THR A 73 -1.95 1.72 9.68
CA THR A 73 -0.77 0.91 9.38
C THR A 73 -0.13 1.33 8.06
N ALA A 74 1.15 1.67 8.09
CA ALA A 74 1.99 1.85 6.90
C ALA A 74 2.70 0.56 6.55
N VAL A 75 2.50 0.03 5.34
CA VAL A 75 3.25 -1.12 4.81
C VAL A 75 4.33 -0.62 3.87
N MET A 76 5.58 -0.79 4.28
CA MET A 76 6.76 -0.28 3.58
C MET A 76 7.46 -1.40 2.81
N GLN A 77 7.74 -1.15 1.53
CA GLN A 77 8.57 -2.00 0.69
C GLN A 77 9.78 -1.24 0.15
N ALA A 78 10.97 -1.76 0.39
CA ALA A 78 12.19 -1.32 -0.26
C ALA A 78 12.49 -2.21 -1.48
N HIS A 79 12.70 -1.58 -2.62
CA HIS A 79 13.10 -2.22 -3.88
C HIS A 79 14.56 -1.92 -4.23
N SER A 80 15.29 -1.29 -3.31
CA SER A 80 16.71 -0.95 -3.48
C SER A 80 17.46 -1.07 -2.15
N VAL A 81 18.77 -1.34 -2.27
CA VAL A 81 19.66 -1.48 -1.13
C VAL A 81 19.69 -0.21 -0.27
N GLY A 82 19.72 0.96 -0.90
CA GLY A 82 19.76 2.24 -0.18
C GLY A 82 18.50 2.49 0.61
N MET A 83 17.31 2.17 0.08
CA MET A 83 16.05 2.31 0.81
C MET A 83 15.95 1.30 1.96
N HIS A 84 16.50 0.09 1.78
CA HIS A 84 16.61 -0.88 2.88
C HIS A 84 17.43 -0.32 4.04
N TYR A 85 18.59 0.26 3.78
CA TYR A 85 19.43 0.84 4.84
C TYR A 85 18.79 2.06 5.49
N ALA A 86 18.06 2.88 4.74
CA ALA A 86 17.35 4.05 5.25
C ALA A 86 16.03 3.74 5.98
N ARG A 87 15.58 2.48 6.03
CA ARG A 87 14.23 2.11 6.51
C ARG A 87 13.88 2.65 7.89
N HIS A 88 14.84 2.71 8.81
CA HIS A 88 14.60 3.23 10.16
C HIS A 88 14.46 4.77 10.18
N GLN A 89 15.26 5.48 9.41
CA GLN A 89 15.12 6.94 9.24
C GLN A 89 13.78 7.29 8.56
N ILE A 90 13.39 6.50 7.55
CA ILE A 90 12.09 6.63 6.89
C ILE A 90 10.94 6.34 7.88
N ALA A 91 11.07 5.34 8.75
CA ALA A 91 10.08 5.03 9.77
C ALA A 91 9.92 6.19 10.77
N GLU A 92 11.00 6.79 11.24
CA GLU A 92 10.94 7.98 12.12
C GLU A 92 10.31 9.19 11.40
N ALA A 93 10.63 9.38 10.13
CA ALA A 93 10.05 10.45 9.33
C ALA A 93 8.52 10.24 9.11
N LEU A 94 8.07 9.00 8.90
CA LEU A 94 6.65 8.67 8.84
C LEU A 94 5.93 9.03 10.14
N LYS A 95 6.50 8.68 11.28
CA LYS A 95 5.97 9.03 12.61
C LYS A 95 5.88 10.54 12.80
N ALA A 96 6.92 11.28 12.41
CA ALA A 96 6.96 12.74 12.52
C ALA A 96 5.91 13.43 11.62
N VAL A 97 5.61 12.89 10.45
CA VAL A 97 4.68 13.51 9.49
C VAL A 97 3.23 13.10 9.75
N LEU A 98 2.97 11.83 10.05
CA LEU A 98 1.63 11.28 10.21
C LEU A 98 1.10 11.40 11.64
N GLY A 99 1.99 11.54 12.64
CA GLY A 99 1.61 11.68 14.04
C GLY A 99 0.68 10.58 14.53
N ASP A 100 -0.38 10.95 15.24
CA ASP A 100 -1.34 10.03 15.87
C ASP A 100 -2.15 9.20 14.87
N THR A 101 -2.13 9.56 13.58
CA THR A 101 -2.78 8.77 12.54
C THR A 101 -2.00 7.50 12.17
N LEU A 102 -0.74 7.38 12.60
CA LEU A 102 0.12 6.22 12.36
C LEU A 102 0.35 5.45 13.66
N GLN A 103 -0.11 4.22 13.71
CA GLN A 103 0.07 3.33 14.86
C GLN A 103 1.06 2.21 14.58
N ASN A 104 1.21 1.81 13.31
CA ASN A 104 2.06 0.68 12.95
C ASN A 104 2.84 0.96 11.66
N ILE A 105 4.05 0.43 11.59
CA ILE A 105 4.86 0.36 10.37
C ILE A 105 5.32 -1.08 10.21
N TYR A 106 4.82 -1.74 9.16
CA TYR A 106 5.23 -3.08 8.77
C TYR A 106 6.20 -3.02 7.59
N TYR A 107 7.39 -3.56 7.75
CA TYR A 107 8.39 -3.67 6.70
C TYR A 107 8.23 -5.00 5.99
N LYS A 108 7.99 -4.97 4.68
CA LYS A 108 7.72 -6.14 3.85
C LYS A 108 8.61 -6.13 2.61
N SER A 109 9.86 -6.51 2.75
CA SER A 109 10.86 -6.35 1.69
C SER A 109 11.68 -7.59 1.37
N GLU A 110 11.48 -8.70 2.08
CA GLU A 110 12.21 -9.95 1.80
C GLU A 110 12.16 -10.34 0.33
N ALA A 111 10.96 -10.30 -0.28
CA ALA A 111 10.75 -10.66 -1.68
C ALA A 111 11.03 -9.53 -2.69
N THR A 112 11.23 -8.28 -2.24
CA THR A 112 11.38 -7.11 -3.14
C THR A 112 12.81 -6.61 -3.26
N LEU A 113 13.65 -6.96 -2.31
CA LEU A 113 15.06 -6.57 -2.34
C LEU A 113 15.83 -7.32 -3.44
N PRO A 114 16.83 -6.66 -4.07
CA PRO A 114 17.69 -7.33 -5.03
C PRO A 114 18.40 -8.53 -4.38
N TYR A 115 18.09 -9.75 -4.82
CA TYR A 115 18.65 -10.97 -4.23
C TYR A 115 20.19 -11.01 -4.26
N LYS A 116 20.83 -10.36 -5.24
CA LYS A 116 22.29 -10.23 -5.36
C LYS A 116 22.93 -9.44 -4.23
N ALA A 117 22.14 -8.67 -3.48
CA ALA A 117 22.67 -7.87 -2.37
C ALA A 117 22.86 -8.68 -1.09
N ASN A 118 22.23 -9.86 -0.98
CA ASN A 118 22.33 -10.78 0.16
C ASN A 118 22.18 -10.10 1.52
N LEU A 119 21.12 -9.29 1.67
CA LEU A 119 20.95 -8.37 2.81
C LEU A 119 20.42 -9.04 4.07
N GLY A 120 20.00 -10.31 4.01
CA GLY A 120 19.48 -11.05 5.15
C GLY A 120 18.26 -10.38 5.81
N SER A 121 17.42 -9.72 5.01
CA SER A 121 16.28 -8.97 5.51
C SER A 121 15.13 -9.91 5.84
N GLU A 122 14.55 -9.74 7.02
CA GLU A 122 13.29 -10.36 7.43
C GLU A 122 12.18 -9.32 7.43
N ASP A 123 10.96 -9.75 7.04
CA ASP A 123 9.75 -8.93 7.14
C ASP A 123 9.33 -8.81 8.61
N GLY A 124 8.81 -7.66 9.01
CA GLY A 124 8.39 -7.43 10.39
C GLY A 124 8.01 -5.99 10.72
N TYR A 125 7.55 -5.79 11.96
CA TYR A 125 7.19 -4.45 12.44
C TYR A 125 8.43 -3.62 12.77
N LEU A 126 8.53 -2.41 12.22
CA LEU A 126 9.49 -1.39 12.62
C LEU A 126 8.95 -0.50 13.73
N PHE A 127 7.61 -0.40 13.83
CA PHE A 127 6.90 0.35 14.85
C PHE A 127 5.53 -0.28 15.10
N GLY A 128 5.06 -0.25 16.36
CA GLY A 128 3.78 -0.84 16.74
C GLY A 128 3.81 -2.37 16.77
N GLY A 129 2.72 -3.00 16.36
CA GLY A 129 2.55 -4.46 16.40
C GLY A 129 1.29 -4.92 15.68
N GLU A 130 0.87 -6.14 15.94
CA GLU A 130 -0.35 -6.70 15.35
C GLU A 130 -1.59 -5.91 15.78
N VAL A 131 -2.43 -5.58 14.81
CA VAL A 131 -3.69 -4.88 15.00
C VAL A 131 -4.71 -5.36 13.98
N GLU A 132 -5.96 -5.45 14.39
CA GLU A 132 -7.08 -5.65 13.48
C GLU A 132 -7.59 -4.27 13.02
N ASP A 133 -7.05 -3.77 11.92
CA ASP A 133 -7.48 -2.52 11.30
C ASP A 133 -8.40 -2.79 10.10
N ILE A 134 -9.40 -1.92 9.93
CA ILE A 134 -10.29 -1.97 8.78
C ILE A 134 -9.83 -0.93 7.76
N ALA A 135 -9.38 -1.41 6.61
CA ALA A 135 -9.08 -0.60 5.46
C ALA A 135 -10.38 -0.11 4.81
N ILE A 136 -10.48 1.18 4.53
CA ILE A 136 -11.64 1.79 3.86
C ILE A 136 -11.18 2.36 2.53
N GLU A 137 -11.83 1.94 1.45
CA GLU A 137 -11.63 2.49 0.12
C GLU A 137 -12.98 2.90 -0.48
N ASN A 138 -13.16 4.20 -0.75
CA ASN A 138 -14.42 4.75 -1.28
C ASN A 138 -15.66 4.30 -0.47
N GLY A 139 -15.53 4.20 0.86
CA GLY A 139 -16.60 3.77 1.76
C GLY A 139 -16.78 2.26 1.89
N LEU A 140 -16.14 1.43 1.06
CA LEU A 140 -16.12 -0.02 1.23
C LEU A 140 -15.03 -0.43 2.24
N LYS A 141 -15.36 -1.41 3.07
CA LYS A 141 -14.49 -1.93 4.13
C LYS A 141 -13.79 -3.21 3.69
N PHE A 142 -12.49 -3.30 3.94
CA PHE A 142 -11.67 -4.45 3.59
C PHE A 142 -10.80 -4.88 4.78
N CYS A 143 -10.72 -6.19 5.01
CA CYS A 143 -9.69 -6.78 5.85
C CYS A 143 -8.46 -7.02 4.96
N VAL A 144 -7.36 -6.34 5.25
CA VAL A 144 -6.12 -6.45 4.47
C VAL A 144 -5.09 -7.25 5.26
N ASP A 145 -4.66 -8.38 4.71
CA ASP A 145 -3.55 -9.16 5.25
C ASP A 145 -2.24 -8.70 4.59
N TRP A 146 -1.56 -7.74 5.23
CA TRP A 146 -0.26 -7.26 4.72
C TRP A 146 0.88 -8.23 5.00
N GLN A 147 0.75 -9.16 5.94
CA GLN A 147 1.80 -10.13 6.25
C GLN A 147 1.88 -11.22 5.17
N LYS A 148 0.76 -11.86 4.84
CA LYS A 148 0.70 -13.00 3.93
C LYS A 148 0.21 -12.64 2.53
N GLY A 149 -0.49 -11.51 2.38
CA GLY A 149 -1.06 -11.06 1.12
C GLY A 149 0.01 -10.70 0.08
N GLN A 150 -0.40 -10.66 -1.17
CA GLN A 150 0.48 -10.27 -2.27
C GLN A 150 0.85 -8.77 -2.18
N LYS A 151 2.03 -8.40 -2.68
CA LYS A 151 2.56 -7.01 -2.61
C LYS A 151 2.48 -6.50 -1.16
N THR A 152 1.84 -5.38 -0.95
CA THR A 152 1.59 -4.80 0.39
C THR A 152 0.35 -5.33 1.08
N GLY A 153 -0.43 -6.23 0.45
CA GLY A 153 -1.65 -6.83 0.98
C GLY A 153 -2.91 -6.52 0.16
N PHE A 154 -2.94 -5.39 -0.53
CA PHE A 154 -4.06 -4.97 -1.38
C PHE A 154 -3.56 -4.23 -2.64
N PHE A 155 -4.35 -4.23 -3.71
CA PHE A 155 -3.99 -3.56 -4.96
C PHE A 155 -4.58 -2.14 -4.99
N VAL A 156 -3.98 -1.22 -4.24
CA VAL A 156 -4.47 0.17 -4.13
C VAL A 156 -4.45 0.94 -5.45
N ASP A 157 -3.62 0.50 -6.41
CA ASP A 157 -3.52 1.05 -7.77
C ASP A 157 -4.75 0.77 -8.63
N GLN A 158 -5.61 -0.20 -8.22
CA GLN A 158 -6.82 -0.59 -8.97
C GLN A 158 -8.09 0.15 -8.53
N ARG A 159 -8.01 1.14 -7.64
CA ARG A 159 -9.17 1.88 -7.12
C ARG A 159 -10.07 2.43 -8.22
N GLU A 160 -9.50 3.16 -9.17
CA GLU A 160 -10.24 3.79 -10.26
C GLU A 160 -10.90 2.75 -11.17
N ASN A 161 -10.21 1.64 -11.43
CA ASN A 161 -10.77 0.54 -12.21
C ASN A 161 -11.93 -0.14 -11.47
N ARG A 162 -11.84 -0.27 -10.13
CA ARG A 162 -12.95 -0.77 -9.32
C ARG A 162 -14.15 0.16 -9.37
N SER A 163 -13.94 1.47 -9.23
CA SER A 163 -15.00 2.47 -9.35
C SER A 163 -15.64 2.50 -10.74
N LEU A 164 -14.83 2.30 -11.78
CA LEU A 164 -15.34 2.20 -13.15
C LEU A 164 -16.22 0.96 -13.33
N LEU A 165 -15.83 -0.20 -12.79
CA LEU A 165 -16.65 -1.40 -12.81
C LEU A 165 -17.98 -1.17 -12.07
N GLU A 166 -17.96 -0.53 -10.90
CA GLU A 166 -19.14 -0.16 -10.14
C GLU A 166 -20.16 0.61 -11.01
N HIS A 167 -19.65 1.62 -11.73
CA HIS A 167 -20.49 2.44 -12.61
C HIS A 167 -21.22 1.62 -13.69
N TYR A 168 -20.58 0.58 -14.21
CA TYR A 168 -21.16 -0.25 -15.28
C TYR A 168 -21.89 -1.52 -14.79
N ALA A 169 -21.86 -1.82 -13.49
CA ALA A 169 -22.34 -3.10 -12.95
C ALA A 169 -23.87 -3.22 -12.87
N LYS A 170 -24.59 -2.10 -12.84
CA LYS A 170 -26.03 -2.09 -12.61
C LYS A 170 -26.78 -3.04 -13.55
N ASP A 171 -27.62 -3.91 -12.96
CA ASP A 171 -28.48 -4.90 -13.66
C ASP A 171 -27.72 -5.94 -14.49
N ARG A 172 -26.40 -6.08 -14.31
CA ARG A 172 -25.54 -7.01 -15.06
C ARG A 172 -25.16 -8.23 -14.23
N SER A 173 -24.79 -9.30 -14.91
CA SER A 173 -24.05 -10.42 -14.31
C SER A 173 -22.57 -10.15 -14.49
N VAL A 174 -21.81 -10.26 -13.41
CA VAL A 174 -20.36 -9.97 -13.37
C VAL A 174 -19.59 -11.24 -13.01
N LEU A 175 -18.58 -11.57 -13.80
CA LEU A 175 -17.60 -12.63 -13.50
C LEU A 175 -16.26 -11.97 -13.19
N ASN A 176 -15.80 -12.08 -11.93
CA ASN A 176 -14.50 -11.62 -11.47
C ASN A 176 -13.54 -12.81 -11.38
N MET A 177 -12.71 -12.97 -12.41
CA MET A 177 -11.66 -13.98 -12.45
C MET A 177 -10.37 -13.45 -11.78
N PHE A 178 -9.65 -14.32 -11.09
CA PHE A 178 -8.46 -13.94 -10.31
C PHE A 178 -8.80 -12.86 -9.28
N CYS A 179 -9.88 -13.10 -8.55
CA CYS A 179 -10.55 -12.09 -7.76
C CYS A 179 -9.76 -11.61 -6.54
N TYR A 180 -8.71 -12.35 -6.13
CA TYR A 180 -7.90 -12.06 -4.96
C TYR A 180 -8.78 -11.80 -3.72
N THR A 181 -8.69 -10.62 -3.11
CA THR A 181 -9.53 -10.22 -1.95
C THR A 181 -10.96 -9.82 -2.33
N GLY A 182 -11.38 -9.98 -3.58
CA GLY A 182 -12.73 -9.65 -4.05
C GLY A 182 -13.01 -8.15 -4.23
N GLY A 183 -12.01 -7.30 -4.21
CA GLY A 183 -12.21 -5.87 -4.31
C GLY A 183 -13.14 -5.46 -5.46
N PHE A 184 -12.93 -6.00 -6.65
CA PHE A 184 -13.82 -5.75 -7.81
C PHE A 184 -15.24 -6.27 -7.59
N SER A 185 -15.40 -7.41 -6.93
CA SER A 185 -16.72 -8.00 -6.66
C SER A 185 -17.55 -7.11 -5.74
N PHE A 186 -16.97 -6.55 -4.68
CA PHE A 186 -17.67 -5.65 -3.77
C PHE A 186 -18.13 -4.37 -4.47
N TYR A 187 -17.29 -3.78 -5.31
CA TYR A 187 -17.68 -2.62 -6.11
C TYR A 187 -18.80 -2.96 -7.09
N ALA A 188 -18.76 -4.12 -7.76
CA ALA A 188 -19.81 -4.56 -8.64
C ALA A 188 -21.15 -4.77 -7.90
N MET A 189 -21.12 -5.38 -6.70
CA MET A 189 -22.32 -5.55 -5.87
C MET A 189 -22.91 -4.21 -5.44
N ARG A 190 -22.08 -3.27 -4.95
CA ARG A 190 -22.54 -1.93 -4.59
C ARG A 190 -23.08 -1.17 -5.78
N GLY A 191 -22.54 -1.38 -6.98
CA GLY A 191 -23.04 -0.84 -8.26
C GLY A 191 -24.34 -1.43 -8.75
N GLY A 192 -24.94 -2.39 -8.02
CA GLY A 192 -26.24 -2.98 -8.36
C GLY A 192 -26.15 -4.12 -9.37
N ALA A 193 -25.08 -4.88 -9.40
CA ALA A 193 -25.01 -6.11 -10.18
C ALA A 193 -26.07 -7.12 -9.70
N LYS A 194 -26.74 -7.80 -10.65
CA LYS A 194 -27.72 -8.85 -10.34
C LYS A 194 -27.08 -10.10 -9.75
N VAL A 195 -25.90 -10.46 -10.28
CA VAL A 195 -25.12 -11.62 -9.86
C VAL A 195 -23.65 -11.28 -9.99
N VAL A 196 -22.86 -11.65 -9.01
CA VAL A 196 -21.39 -11.56 -9.05
C VAL A 196 -20.79 -12.92 -8.73
N HIS A 197 -20.05 -13.46 -9.67
CA HIS A 197 -19.24 -14.67 -9.46
C HIS A 197 -17.78 -14.27 -9.27
N SER A 198 -17.21 -14.71 -8.17
CA SER A 198 -15.79 -14.50 -7.83
C SER A 198 -15.05 -15.82 -7.92
N VAL A 199 -13.99 -15.88 -8.70
CA VAL A 199 -13.19 -17.09 -8.92
C VAL A 199 -11.71 -16.79 -8.69
N ASP A 200 -11.08 -17.59 -7.83
CA ASP A 200 -9.63 -17.56 -7.63
C ASP A 200 -9.10 -18.99 -7.43
N SER A 201 -7.87 -19.21 -7.85
CA SER A 201 -7.20 -20.52 -7.70
C SER A 201 -6.53 -20.70 -6.34
N SER A 202 -6.37 -19.65 -5.55
CA SER A 202 -5.68 -19.67 -4.26
C SER A 202 -6.65 -19.89 -3.11
N ALA A 203 -6.46 -20.96 -2.33
CA ALA A 203 -7.25 -21.25 -1.14
C ALA A 203 -7.10 -20.17 -0.04
N THR A 204 -5.94 -19.54 0.06
CA THR A 204 -5.67 -18.42 0.99
C THR A 204 -6.55 -17.20 0.69
N VAL A 205 -6.83 -16.96 -0.56
CA VAL A 205 -7.72 -15.90 -1.03
C VAL A 205 -9.17 -16.16 -0.64
N SER A 206 -9.65 -17.39 -0.80
CA SER A 206 -11.03 -17.77 -0.46
C SER A 206 -11.39 -17.54 1.00
N TYR A 207 -10.44 -17.72 1.92
CA TYR A 207 -10.68 -17.51 3.35
C TYR A 207 -10.86 -16.01 3.70
N THR A 208 -10.09 -15.14 3.07
CA THR A 208 -10.24 -13.68 3.24
C THR A 208 -11.59 -13.18 2.69
N HIS A 209 -12.10 -13.82 1.64
CA HIS A 209 -13.41 -13.55 1.05
C HIS A 209 -14.58 -13.80 2.00
N LEU A 210 -14.57 -14.95 2.70
CA LEU A 210 -15.65 -15.31 3.62
C LEU A 210 -15.76 -14.30 4.76
N ARG A 211 -14.65 -13.85 5.34
CA ARG A 211 -14.66 -12.82 6.39
C ARG A 211 -15.19 -11.45 5.91
N ALA A 212 -14.85 -11.05 4.71
CA ALA A 212 -15.35 -9.80 4.14
C ALA A 212 -16.86 -9.85 3.87
N HIS A 213 -17.40 -11.01 3.46
CA HIS A 213 -18.85 -11.23 3.30
C HIS A 213 -19.61 -11.19 4.63
N GLU A 214 -19.06 -11.74 5.69
CA GLU A 214 -19.69 -11.69 7.01
C GLU A 214 -19.81 -10.26 7.55
N THR A 215 -18.87 -9.38 7.20
CA THR A 215 -18.90 -7.96 7.60
C THR A 215 -19.87 -7.13 6.74
N ALA A 216 -20.05 -7.46 5.47
CA ALA A 216 -20.97 -6.76 4.57
C ALA A 216 -22.43 -7.18 4.74
N ALA A 217 -22.69 -8.39 5.24
CA ALA A 217 -24.05 -8.89 5.48
C ALA A 217 -24.69 -8.29 6.75
N ASN A 218 -23.95 -7.55 7.57
CA ASN A 218 -24.43 -6.89 8.79
C ASN A 218 -24.54 -5.35 8.63
N LEU A 219 -24.58 -4.85 7.43
CA LEU A 219 -24.96 -3.49 7.05
C LEU A 219 -26.27 -3.54 6.28
#